data_1809d40baa08e31402a5e405af85a967
#
_entry.id   1809d40baa08e31402a5e405af85a967
#
_cell.length_a   1.000
_cell.length_b   1.000
_cell.length_c   1.000
_cell.angle_alpha   90.00
_cell.angle_beta   90.00
_cell.angle_gamma   90.00
#
_symmetry.space_group_name_H-M   'P 1'
#
loop_
_entity.id
_entity.type
_entity.pdbx_description
1 polymer ?
#
loop_
_entity_poly.entity_id
_entity_poly.type
_entity_poly.pdbx_seq_one_letter_code
_entity_poly.pdbx_strand_id
1 'polypeptide(L)'
;VPAERPPLVGRRAVFLAAVGATAGAASVAAPAAAPSASAAGVVGDQTRVYYPEQFGFVPSAADHTKAMNAFFAALQKTGGRGILPPCEIRVTSTGIDYASAVWPKQVLSGAPYGYPAISVEGYGRRVTTIRQIAGSTGDVFKVQGKIGADAGPAANNKATVTLSGFSISGTRTGRHGLYLRSLLHCRITDIELNATGGAGVYFARTNFTAANDEYSYANVIEGLRVITAGTWGVDCDGVNAIDIVMRDTEIVNCVAGGIRIAPTNARFENTRIIGCGAGNKAARGFLAIPTSNTASMVSELGINGMRLEGNSGAGGYQMEIGAGVGATVVGYNIVTGGDLGAHGIGVGLVDQGGRLTTDTLIGRGTMFMTPTRYPAQRVVVVGPYARDTRVERPALPNNPDAPFRSVVTDGGVRSLDGFGRSLTEPVATPTPTPTPSV
;
A
#
# COMPACT_ATOMS: atom_id res chain seq x y z
N VAL A 1 -6.38 39.28 29.34
CA VAL A 1 -7.48 38.41 28.90
C VAL A 1 -6.95 37.47 27.85
N PRO A 2 -6.95 36.13 28.08
CA PRO A 2 -6.54 35.20 27.06
C PRO A 2 -7.62 35.00 26.00
N ALA A 3 -7.25 35.09 24.74
CA ALA A 3 -8.14 34.91 23.60
C ALA A 3 -8.62 33.45 23.53
N GLU A 4 -9.93 33.25 23.54
CA GLU A 4 -10.58 31.97 23.32
C GLU A 4 -10.30 31.45 21.91
N ARG A 5 -9.85 30.21 21.83
CA ARG A 5 -9.71 29.50 20.55
C ARG A 5 -11.10 29.08 20.05
N PRO A 6 -11.43 29.26 18.77
CA PRO A 6 -12.70 28.78 18.23
C PRO A 6 -12.71 27.23 18.23
N PRO A 7 -13.88 26.60 18.42
CA PRO A 7 -14.01 25.16 18.46
C PRO A 7 -13.67 24.55 17.10
N LEU A 8 -12.84 23.53 17.11
CA LEU A 8 -12.57 22.67 15.96
C LEU A 8 -13.85 21.93 15.55
N VAL A 9 -14.57 22.49 14.58
CA VAL A 9 -15.66 21.78 13.91
C VAL A 9 -15.02 20.65 13.09
N GLY A 10 -15.19 19.43 13.59
CA GLY A 10 -14.60 18.25 13.01
C GLY A 10 -15.11 18.02 11.59
N ARG A 11 -14.20 17.89 10.64
CA ARG A 11 -14.45 17.53 9.24
C ARG A 11 -15.22 16.20 9.04
N ARG A 12 -15.52 15.47 10.12
CA ARG A 12 -16.39 14.27 10.11
C ARG A 12 -17.83 14.54 9.65
N ALA A 13 -18.35 15.76 9.83
CA ALA A 13 -19.74 16.08 9.48
C ALA A 13 -19.99 16.19 7.95
N VAL A 14 -18.97 16.45 7.15
CA VAL A 14 -19.15 16.66 5.70
C VAL A 14 -19.15 15.35 4.91
N PHE A 15 -18.48 14.30 5.41
CA PHE A 15 -18.45 12.98 4.73
C PHE A 15 -19.66 12.09 5.04
N LEU A 16 -20.31 12.27 6.20
CA LEU A 16 -21.48 11.47 6.58
C LEU A 16 -22.80 11.93 5.93
N ALA A 17 -22.87 13.14 5.41
CA ALA A 17 -24.08 13.66 4.76
C ALA A 17 -24.31 13.12 3.33
N ALA A 18 -23.31 12.51 2.71
CA ALA A 18 -23.41 11.96 1.34
C ALA A 18 -23.80 10.45 1.28
N VAL A 19 -23.88 9.77 2.43
CA VAL A 19 -24.19 8.31 2.48
C VAL A 19 -25.51 8.01 3.18
N GLY A 20 -26.23 8.99 3.66
CA GLY A 20 -27.39 8.84 4.52
C GLY A 20 -28.74 9.10 3.85
N ALA A 21 -29.11 8.37 2.80
CA ALA A 21 -30.51 8.26 2.36
C ALA A 21 -30.75 6.93 1.65
N THR A 22 -31.01 5.89 2.42
CA THR A 22 -32.03 4.83 2.20
C THR A 22 -31.84 3.72 3.23
N ALA A 23 -32.50 3.84 4.37
CA ALA A 23 -32.74 2.71 5.25
C ALA A 23 -34.24 2.38 5.13
N GLY A 24 -34.57 1.26 4.54
CA GLY A 24 -35.92 0.71 4.42
C GLY A 24 -35.87 -0.81 4.32
N ALA A 25 -36.26 -1.44 5.44
CA ALA A 25 -36.83 -2.78 5.61
C ALA A 25 -36.08 -4.01 5.05
N ALA A 26 -35.75 -4.88 6.02
CA ALA A 26 -35.13 -6.17 5.90
C ALA A 26 -35.99 -7.24 5.17
N SER A 27 -35.34 -8.01 4.31
CA SER A 27 -35.62 -9.42 4.13
C SER A 27 -34.29 -10.15 3.89
N VAL A 28 -34.05 -11.19 4.69
CA VAL A 28 -32.86 -12.04 4.61
C VAL A 28 -32.99 -12.94 3.39
N ALA A 29 -32.24 -12.63 2.34
CA ALA A 29 -31.99 -13.52 1.22
C ALA A 29 -30.48 -13.61 1.00
N ALA A 30 -29.97 -14.81 0.70
CA ALA A 30 -28.57 -15.15 0.51
C ALA A 30 -27.84 -14.16 -0.42
N PRO A 31 -26.52 -13.93 -0.20
CA PRO A 31 -25.80 -12.95 -1.00
C PRO A 31 -25.65 -13.45 -2.45
N ALA A 32 -26.52 -12.95 -3.31
CA ALA A 32 -26.20 -12.90 -4.74
C ALA A 32 -24.96 -12.01 -4.89
N ALA A 33 -24.01 -12.48 -5.70
CA ALA A 33 -22.81 -11.73 -6.05
C ALA A 33 -23.22 -10.29 -6.40
N ALA A 34 -22.71 -9.33 -5.60
CA ALA A 34 -22.97 -7.94 -5.87
C ALA A 34 -22.50 -7.63 -7.29
N PRO A 35 -23.35 -7.05 -8.14
CA PRO A 35 -22.86 -6.54 -9.41
C PRO A 35 -21.77 -5.53 -9.11
N SER A 36 -20.61 -5.73 -9.74
CA SER A 36 -19.53 -4.75 -9.72
C SER A 36 -20.16 -3.39 -10.04
N ALA A 37 -20.11 -2.48 -9.06
CA ALA A 37 -20.54 -1.11 -9.31
C ALA A 37 -19.72 -0.62 -10.50
N SER A 38 -20.33 -0.61 -11.66
CA SER A 38 -19.86 0.09 -12.83
C SER A 38 -19.65 1.53 -12.36
N ALA A 39 -18.40 1.93 -12.19
CA ALA A 39 -18.08 3.32 -11.99
C ALA A 39 -18.73 4.06 -13.18
N ALA A 40 -19.80 4.80 -12.91
CA ALA A 40 -20.34 5.77 -13.84
C ALA A 40 -19.28 6.87 -13.97
N GLY A 41 -18.17 6.54 -14.63
CA GLY A 41 -17.04 7.39 -14.89
C GLY A 41 -17.15 7.91 -16.30
N VAL A 42 -16.77 9.09 -16.44
CA VAL A 42 -16.37 9.86 -17.61
C VAL A 42 -16.46 9.09 -18.92
N VAL A 43 -17.42 9.46 -19.73
CA VAL A 43 -17.59 8.94 -21.08
C VAL A 43 -16.49 9.55 -21.97
N GLY A 44 -15.26 9.07 -21.85
CA GLY A 44 -14.36 9.01 -22.98
C GLY A 44 -14.93 7.96 -23.94
N ASP A 45 -14.71 8.16 -25.23
CA ASP A 45 -15.23 7.23 -26.24
C ASP A 45 -14.58 5.84 -26.07
N GLN A 46 -15.14 5.04 -25.13
CA GLN A 46 -14.68 3.69 -24.78
C GLN A 46 -14.77 2.72 -25.98
N THR A 47 -15.40 3.14 -27.09
CA THR A 47 -15.47 2.37 -28.33
C THR A 47 -14.18 2.42 -29.12
N ARG A 48 -13.31 3.40 -28.85
CA ARG A 48 -12.03 3.51 -29.56
C ARG A 48 -11.03 2.50 -29.02
N VAL A 49 -10.49 1.71 -29.93
CA VAL A 49 -9.43 0.74 -29.65
C VAL A 49 -8.18 1.13 -30.40
N TYR A 50 -7.06 1.14 -29.69
CA TYR A 50 -5.75 1.48 -30.22
C TYR A 50 -4.79 0.30 -30.08
N TYR A 51 -3.95 0.12 -31.08
CA TYR A 51 -2.87 -0.86 -31.11
C TYR A 51 -1.54 -0.14 -31.35
N PRO A 52 -0.45 -0.54 -30.68
CA PRO A 52 0.87 0.08 -30.87
C PRO A 52 1.38 0.08 -32.31
N GLU A 53 0.97 -0.91 -33.12
CA GLU A 53 1.30 -1.03 -34.53
C GLU A 53 0.83 0.19 -35.36
N GLN A 54 -0.26 0.82 -34.98
CA GLN A 54 -0.78 2.05 -35.59
C GLN A 54 0.17 3.25 -35.40
N PHE A 55 1.11 3.14 -34.47
CA PHE A 55 2.07 4.17 -34.09
C PHE A 55 3.52 3.80 -34.40
N GLY A 56 3.71 2.81 -35.28
CA GLY A 56 5.03 2.40 -35.74
C GLY A 56 5.74 1.37 -34.85
N PHE A 57 4.96 0.64 -34.01
CA PHE A 57 5.51 -0.50 -33.30
C PHE A 57 5.83 -1.64 -34.26
N VAL A 58 7.06 -2.14 -34.17
CA VAL A 58 7.54 -3.30 -34.95
C VAL A 58 8.16 -4.28 -33.96
N PRO A 59 7.64 -5.53 -33.80
CA PRO A 59 8.09 -6.46 -32.76
C PRO A 59 9.60 -6.75 -32.74
N SER A 60 10.25 -6.70 -33.90
CA SER A 60 11.69 -6.95 -34.05
C SER A 60 12.59 -5.77 -33.69
N ALA A 61 12.04 -4.58 -33.45
CA ALA A 61 12.84 -3.41 -33.10
C ALA A 61 13.54 -3.56 -31.75
N ALA A 62 14.74 -3.02 -31.61
CA ALA A 62 15.50 -3.04 -30.36
C ALA A 62 14.93 -2.06 -29.31
N ASP A 63 14.25 -1.00 -29.75
CA ASP A 63 13.66 0.04 -28.93
C ASP A 63 12.28 0.44 -29.47
N HIS A 64 11.27 0.29 -28.63
CA HIS A 64 9.89 0.63 -28.91
C HIS A 64 9.44 1.94 -28.24
N THR A 65 10.31 2.64 -27.54
CA THR A 65 9.98 3.82 -26.71
C THR A 65 9.17 4.85 -27.48
N LYS A 66 9.63 5.19 -28.71
CA LYS A 66 8.96 6.20 -29.55
C LYS A 66 7.54 5.78 -29.91
N ALA A 67 7.37 4.55 -30.37
CA ALA A 67 6.06 4.01 -30.79
C ALA A 67 5.10 3.92 -29.59
N MET A 68 5.58 3.41 -28.46
CA MET A 68 4.78 3.30 -27.23
C MET A 68 4.37 4.65 -26.68
N ASN A 69 5.27 5.64 -26.69
CA ASN A 69 4.91 6.98 -26.23
C ASN A 69 3.90 7.66 -27.16
N ALA A 70 3.97 7.45 -28.47
CA ALA A 70 2.96 7.94 -29.42
C ALA A 70 1.59 7.24 -29.20
N PHE A 71 1.60 5.94 -28.95
CA PHE A 71 0.39 5.17 -28.61
C PHE A 71 -0.27 5.69 -27.32
N PHE A 72 0.49 5.87 -26.24
CA PHE A 72 -0.05 6.41 -25.01
C PHE A 72 -0.50 7.87 -25.14
N ALA A 73 0.20 8.67 -25.93
CA ALA A 73 -0.22 10.03 -26.23
C ALA A 73 -1.57 10.10 -26.96
N ALA A 74 -1.85 9.17 -27.86
CA ALA A 74 -3.16 9.06 -28.49
C ALA A 74 -4.26 8.71 -27.48
N LEU A 75 -4.02 7.73 -26.61
CA LEU A 75 -4.93 7.37 -25.52
C LEU A 75 -5.17 8.55 -24.55
N GLN A 76 -4.14 9.27 -24.18
CA GLN A 76 -4.25 10.44 -23.31
C GLN A 76 -5.14 11.54 -23.91
N LYS A 77 -5.06 11.72 -25.23
CA LYS A 77 -5.83 12.75 -25.95
C LYS A 77 -7.33 12.42 -26.02
N THR A 78 -7.68 11.16 -26.19
CA THR A 78 -9.04 10.78 -26.57
C THR A 78 -9.71 9.85 -25.57
N GLY A 79 -8.95 9.22 -24.67
CA GLY A 79 -9.42 8.06 -23.92
C GLY A 79 -9.50 6.80 -24.77
N GLY A 80 -10.15 5.78 -24.24
CA GLY A 80 -10.40 4.53 -24.94
C GLY A 80 -9.56 3.37 -24.44
N ARG A 81 -9.48 2.33 -25.26
CA ARG A 81 -8.85 1.04 -24.92
C ARG A 81 -7.58 0.84 -25.74
N GLY A 82 -6.46 0.64 -25.06
CA GLY A 82 -5.18 0.28 -25.65
C GLY A 82 -4.90 -1.21 -25.47
N ILE A 83 -4.65 -1.93 -26.56
CA ILE A 83 -4.30 -3.35 -26.53
C ILE A 83 -2.82 -3.49 -26.83
N LEU A 84 -2.07 -4.00 -25.86
CA LEU A 84 -0.64 -4.27 -26.00
C LEU A 84 -0.45 -5.59 -26.76
N PRO A 85 0.59 -5.73 -27.62
CA PRO A 85 0.83 -6.95 -28.38
C PRO A 85 1.29 -8.11 -27.48
N PRO A 86 1.09 -9.37 -27.92
CA PRO A 86 1.50 -10.57 -27.16
C PRO A 86 3.01 -10.85 -27.34
N CYS A 87 3.85 -9.90 -26.96
CA CYS A 87 5.31 -10.01 -27.09
C CYS A 87 6.05 -9.17 -26.06
N GLU A 88 7.37 -9.15 -26.14
CA GLU A 88 8.23 -8.26 -25.38
C GLU A 88 8.29 -6.87 -26.03
N ILE A 89 7.95 -5.84 -25.26
CA ILE A 89 7.95 -4.45 -25.63
C ILE A 89 9.11 -3.77 -24.91
N ARG A 90 10.19 -3.42 -25.66
CA ARG A 90 11.42 -2.84 -25.10
C ARG A 90 11.33 -1.32 -25.06
N VAL A 91 11.50 -0.72 -23.88
CA VAL A 91 11.40 0.73 -23.69
C VAL A 91 12.47 1.26 -22.73
N THR A 92 12.86 2.50 -22.89
CA THR A 92 13.63 3.21 -21.86
C THR A 92 12.71 3.63 -20.71
N SER A 93 11.54 4.20 -21.03
CA SER A 93 10.44 4.56 -20.14
C SER A 93 9.20 4.83 -21.00
N THR A 94 8.02 4.49 -20.50
CA THR A 94 6.75 4.76 -21.20
C THR A 94 5.59 4.94 -20.23
N GLY A 95 4.41 5.27 -20.73
CA GLY A 95 3.19 5.32 -19.91
C GLY A 95 2.27 6.49 -20.22
N ILE A 96 1.37 6.75 -19.29
CA ILE A 96 0.35 7.78 -19.31
C ILE A 96 0.82 8.94 -18.44
N ASP A 97 1.21 10.06 -19.02
CA ASP A 97 1.81 11.18 -18.30
C ASP A 97 1.17 12.52 -18.69
N TYR A 98 0.29 13.04 -17.85
CA TYR A 98 -0.35 14.33 -18.01
C TYR A 98 0.43 15.49 -17.37
N ALA A 99 1.61 15.24 -16.77
CA ALA A 99 2.40 16.28 -16.11
C ALA A 99 2.99 17.29 -17.06
N SER A 100 3.25 16.91 -18.33
CA SER A 100 3.83 17.82 -19.30
C SER A 100 2.86 18.96 -19.66
N ALA A 101 3.38 20.17 -19.81
CA ALA A 101 2.60 21.38 -20.12
C ALA A 101 1.86 21.36 -21.49
N VAL A 102 2.16 20.36 -22.33
CA VAL A 102 1.63 20.22 -23.69
C VAL A 102 0.16 19.79 -23.72
N TRP A 103 -0.36 19.20 -22.62
CA TRP A 103 -1.74 18.75 -22.58
C TRP A 103 -2.66 19.94 -22.33
N PRO A 104 -3.51 20.34 -23.31
CA PRO A 104 -4.44 21.42 -23.10
C PRO A 104 -5.35 21.10 -21.92
N LYS A 105 -5.73 22.12 -21.16
CA LYS A 105 -6.81 22.08 -20.16
C LYS A 105 -8.15 21.76 -20.86
N GLN A 106 -8.24 20.65 -21.56
CA GLN A 106 -9.51 20.16 -22.06
C GLN A 106 -10.21 19.50 -20.87
N VAL A 107 -10.79 20.33 -20.05
CA VAL A 107 -11.97 19.94 -19.31
C VAL A 107 -12.98 19.54 -20.38
N LEU A 108 -13.16 18.24 -20.58
CA LEU A 108 -14.27 17.76 -21.38
C LEU A 108 -15.51 18.30 -20.65
N SER A 109 -16.19 19.23 -21.32
CA SER A 109 -17.39 19.88 -20.80
C SER A 109 -18.34 18.79 -20.30
N GLY A 110 -18.63 18.78 -18.99
CA GLY A 110 -19.50 17.78 -18.35
C GLY A 110 -18.80 16.56 -17.72
N ALA A 111 -17.48 16.42 -17.85
CA ALA A 111 -16.77 15.36 -17.14
C ALA A 111 -16.44 15.80 -15.70
N PRO A 112 -16.87 15.05 -14.67
CA PRO A 112 -16.58 15.42 -13.28
C PRO A 112 -15.08 15.33 -12.95
N TYR A 113 -14.27 14.66 -13.79
CA TYR A 113 -12.84 14.41 -13.59
C TYR A 113 -12.08 14.67 -14.90
N GLY A 114 -11.27 15.67 -14.95
CA GLY A 114 -10.62 16.34 -16.08
C GLY A 114 -9.95 15.57 -17.22
N TYR A 115 -9.74 14.25 -17.12
CA TYR A 115 -9.08 13.45 -18.16
C TYR A 115 -9.93 12.27 -18.62
N PRO A 116 -9.81 11.87 -19.91
CA PRO A 116 -10.52 10.73 -20.43
C PRO A 116 -10.12 9.44 -19.71
N ALA A 117 -11.07 8.55 -19.46
CA ALA A 117 -10.77 7.22 -18.95
C ALA A 117 -9.99 6.39 -19.98
N ILE A 118 -8.93 5.73 -19.53
CA ILE A 118 -8.05 4.89 -20.33
C ILE A 118 -8.04 3.48 -19.79
N SER A 119 -8.18 2.48 -20.67
CA SER A 119 -7.89 1.08 -20.36
C SER A 119 -6.69 0.60 -21.16
N VAL A 120 -5.73 -0.06 -20.50
CA VAL A 120 -4.57 -0.68 -21.14
C VAL A 120 -4.54 -2.16 -20.78
N GLU A 121 -4.60 -3.01 -21.79
CA GLU A 121 -4.74 -4.45 -21.62
C GLU A 121 -3.64 -5.21 -22.38
N GLY A 122 -3.06 -6.20 -21.72
CA GLY A 122 -2.17 -7.19 -22.33
C GLY A 122 -2.86 -8.55 -22.49
N TYR A 123 -2.15 -9.50 -23.05
CA TYR A 123 -2.61 -10.88 -23.26
C TYR A 123 -2.27 -11.82 -22.08
N GLY A 124 -1.91 -11.27 -20.93
CA GLY A 124 -1.54 -11.99 -19.71
C GLY A 124 -0.08 -11.75 -19.30
N ARG A 125 0.20 -11.94 -18.02
CA ARG A 125 1.51 -11.63 -17.38
C ARG A 125 2.71 -12.33 -18.00
N ARG A 126 2.53 -13.46 -18.68
CA ARG A 126 3.62 -14.22 -19.31
C ARG A 126 3.68 -14.07 -20.82
N VAL A 127 2.74 -13.33 -21.39
CA VAL A 127 2.56 -13.17 -22.83
C VAL A 127 2.94 -11.77 -23.29
N THR A 128 2.47 -10.74 -22.58
CA THR A 128 2.82 -9.36 -22.82
C THR A 128 3.76 -8.85 -21.75
N THR A 129 4.94 -8.39 -22.14
CA THR A 129 5.95 -7.86 -21.20
C THR A 129 6.47 -6.49 -21.67
N ILE A 130 6.34 -5.47 -20.87
CA ILE A 130 7.05 -4.20 -21.03
C ILE A 130 8.39 -4.32 -20.32
N ARG A 131 9.48 -4.37 -21.08
CA ARG A 131 10.84 -4.53 -20.57
C ARG A 131 11.64 -3.24 -20.70
N GLN A 132 12.26 -2.83 -19.62
CA GLN A 132 13.19 -1.72 -19.62
C GLN A 132 14.49 -2.09 -20.36
N ILE A 133 14.96 -1.20 -21.25
CA ILE A 133 16.24 -1.37 -21.94
C ILE A 133 17.39 -1.21 -20.94
N ALA A 134 18.41 -2.05 -21.06
CA ALA A 134 19.59 -2.00 -20.19
C ALA A 134 20.25 -0.60 -20.21
N GLY A 135 20.69 -0.14 -19.04
CA GLY A 135 21.29 1.19 -18.87
C GLY A 135 20.29 2.33 -18.67
N SER A 136 18.99 2.09 -18.83
CA SER A 136 17.97 3.09 -18.51
C SER A 136 17.89 3.31 -16.99
N THR A 137 17.73 4.58 -16.58
CA THR A 137 17.69 5.00 -15.15
C THR A 137 16.32 5.52 -14.72
N GLY A 138 15.35 5.62 -15.62
CA GLY A 138 13.99 6.10 -15.33
C GLY A 138 13.05 5.03 -14.78
N ASP A 139 11.80 5.44 -14.53
CA ASP A 139 10.69 4.53 -14.24
C ASP A 139 10.32 3.76 -15.51
N VAL A 140 9.94 2.48 -15.38
CA VAL A 140 9.61 1.67 -16.57
C VAL A 140 8.26 2.09 -17.14
N PHE A 141 7.23 2.12 -16.30
CA PHE A 141 5.88 2.51 -16.68
C PHE A 141 5.34 3.56 -15.72
N LYS A 142 4.86 4.68 -16.27
CA LYS A 142 4.35 5.79 -15.48
C LYS A 142 2.85 5.97 -15.71
N VAL A 143 2.10 6.21 -14.64
CA VAL A 143 0.72 6.72 -14.67
C VAL A 143 0.65 7.95 -13.80
N GLN A 144 0.51 9.10 -14.42
CA GLN A 144 0.55 10.38 -13.72
C GLN A 144 -0.51 11.35 -14.24
N GLY A 145 -1.31 11.87 -13.33
CA GLY A 145 -2.20 13.00 -13.60
C GLY A 145 -1.44 14.32 -13.71
N LYS A 146 -2.14 15.42 -13.86
CA LYS A 146 -1.55 16.75 -13.86
C LYS A 146 -0.97 17.08 -12.48
N ILE A 147 0.17 17.75 -12.47
CA ILE A 147 0.88 18.15 -11.26
C ILE A 147 1.28 19.63 -11.33
N GLY A 148 1.58 20.22 -10.16
CA GLY A 148 2.05 21.61 -10.06
C GLY A 148 0.93 22.64 -9.95
N ALA A 149 1.32 23.93 -9.88
CA ALA A 149 0.41 25.06 -9.67
C ALA A 149 -0.71 25.19 -10.74
N ASP A 150 -0.48 24.64 -11.92
CA ASP A 150 -1.44 24.64 -13.02
C ASP A 150 -2.45 23.49 -13.00
N ALA A 151 -2.38 22.63 -11.99
CA ALA A 151 -3.26 21.47 -11.89
C ALA A 151 -4.74 21.85 -11.73
N GLY A 152 -5.02 23.05 -11.19
CA GLY A 152 -6.39 23.51 -10.91
C GLY A 152 -7.03 22.78 -9.72
N PRO A 153 -8.36 22.86 -9.55
CA PRO A 153 -9.06 22.20 -8.46
C PRO A 153 -8.82 20.69 -8.47
N ALA A 154 -8.77 20.09 -7.28
CA ALA A 154 -8.42 18.71 -7.01
C ALA A 154 -9.08 17.66 -7.93
N ALA A 155 -10.33 17.89 -8.31
CA ALA A 155 -11.09 16.97 -9.15
C ALA A 155 -10.65 16.93 -10.62
N ASN A 156 -9.93 17.95 -11.10
CA ASN A 156 -9.68 18.13 -12.54
C ASN A 156 -8.28 17.70 -12.98
N ASN A 157 -7.46 17.22 -12.05
CA ASN A 157 -6.05 16.88 -12.32
C ASN A 157 -5.71 15.39 -12.21
N LYS A 158 -6.69 14.54 -11.94
CA LYS A 158 -6.50 13.11 -11.68
C LYS A 158 -6.59 12.29 -12.96
N ALA A 159 -5.68 11.33 -13.12
CA ALA A 159 -5.82 10.31 -14.16
C ALA A 159 -6.70 9.16 -13.67
N THR A 160 -7.59 8.67 -14.53
CA THR A 160 -8.40 7.47 -14.31
C THR A 160 -7.98 6.41 -15.31
N VAL A 161 -7.31 5.36 -14.82
CA VAL A 161 -6.68 4.36 -15.69
C VAL A 161 -6.96 2.95 -15.18
N THR A 162 -7.31 2.05 -16.09
CA THR A 162 -7.32 0.61 -15.84
C THR A 162 -6.12 -0.03 -16.53
N LEU A 163 -5.31 -0.78 -15.78
CA LEU A 163 -4.20 -1.57 -16.29
C LEU A 163 -4.48 -3.05 -16.02
N SER A 164 -4.30 -3.92 -17.00
CA SER A 164 -4.55 -5.35 -16.80
C SER A 164 -3.74 -6.28 -17.71
N GLY A 165 -3.38 -7.45 -17.17
CA GLY A 165 -2.95 -8.59 -17.95
C GLY A 165 -1.58 -8.45 -18.62
N PHE A 166 -0.58 -7.83 -18.01
CA PHE A 166 0.79 -7.77 -18.56
C PHE A 166 1.85 -7.74 -17.46
N SER A 167 3.10 -7.94 -17.87
CA SER A 167 4.26 -7.81 -16.98
C SER A 167 5.07 -6.56 -17.27
N ILE A 168 5.72 -6.04 -16.24
CA ILE A 168 6.70 -4.97 -16.31
C ILE A 168 8.03 -5.52 -15.76
N SER A 169 9.07 -5.52 -16.58
CA SER A 169 10.41 -5.97 -16.19
C SER A 169 11.37 -4.77 -16.22
N GLY A 170 11.86 -4.40 -15.05
CA GLY A 170 12.84 -3.32 -14.92
C GLY A 170 14.28 -3.81 -15.14
N THR A 171 15.21 -2.89 -14.96
CA THR A 171 16.64 -3.17 -14.78
C THR A 171 17.03 -2.78 -13.37
N ARG A 172 18.06 -3.40 -12.80
CA ARG A 172 18.51 -3.03 -11.46
C ARG A 172 19.12 -1.61 -11.38
N THR A 173 19.40 -1.01 -12.52
CA THR A 173 19.86 0.38 -12.64
C THR A 173 18.73 1.38 -12.83
N GLY A 174 17.52 0.91 -13.18
CA GLY A 174 16.32 1.72 -13.30
C GLY A 174 15.77 2.18 -11.95
N ARG A 175 14.68 2.94 -11.99
CA ARG A 175 13.95 3.36 -10.80
C ARG A 175 12.81 2.39 -10.51
N HIS A 176 11.59 2.85 -10.58
CA HIS A 176 10.40 2.08 -10.22
C HIS A 176 9.85 1.29 -11.41
N GLY A 177 9.22 0.16 -11.13
CA GLY A 177 8.50 -0.60 -12.16
C GLY A 177 7.26 0.15 -12.61
N LEU A 178 6.37 0.43 -11.67
CA LEU A 178 5.14 1.19 -11.88
C LEU A 178 5.15 2.43 -10.98
N TYR A 179 5.23 3.60 -11.61
CA TYR A 179 5.18 4.90 -10.94
C TYR A 179 3.77 5.48 -11.02
N LEU A 180 3.18 5.80 -9.88
CA LEU A 180 1.79 6.25 -9.74
C LEU A 180 1.72 7.62 -9.05
N ARG A 181 1.00 8.59 -9.62
CA ARG A 181 0.83 9.92 -9.03
C ARG A 181 -0.44 10.61 -9.51
N SER A 182 -1.16 11.25 -8.60
CA SER A 182 -2.37 12.05 -8.93
C SER A 182 -3.43 11.22 -9.68
N LEU A 183 -3.90 10.15 -9.04
CA LEU A 183 -4.81 9.17 -9.62
C LEU A 183 -6.18 9.23 -8.95
N LEU A 184 -7.21 8.83 -9.68
CA LEU A 184 -8.56 8.70 -9.15
C LEU A 184 -9.25 7.46 -9.74
N HIS A 185 -9.74 6.57 -8.88
CA HIS A 185 -10.48 5.36 -9.26
C HIS A 185 -9.70 4.47 -10.25
N CYS A 186 -8.36 4.46 -10.16
CA CYS A 186 -7.57 3.56 -11.00
C CYS A 186 -7.73 2.11 -10.54
N ARG A 187 -7.73 1.22 -11.51
CA ARG A 187 -7.74 -0.21 -11.28
C ARG A 187 -6.53 -0.86 -11.93
N ILE A 188 -5.76 -1.60 -11.13
CA ILE A 188 -4.57 -2.32 -11.57
C ILE A 188 -4.83 -3.80 -11.26
N THR A 189 -4.96 -4.61 -12.30
CA THR A 189 -5.35 -6.01 -12.15
C THR A 189 -4.42 -6.93 -12.94
N ASP A 190 -4.05 -8.04 -12.33
CA ASP A 190 -3.24 -9.08 -12.99
C ASP A 190 -1.94 -8.52 -13.61
N ILE A 191 -1.20 -7.71 -12.84
CA ILE A 191 0.10 -7.16 -13.22
C ILE A 191 1.23 -7.89 -12.48
N GLU A 192 2.32 -8.20 -13.21
CA GLU A 192 3.56 -8.70 -12.60
C GLU A 192 4.69 -7.68 -12.80
N LEU A 193 5.42 -7.39 -11.73
CA LEU A 193 6.57 -6.49 -11.71
C LEU A 193 7.81 -7.28 -11.31
N ASN A 194 8.89 -7.18 -12.08
CA ASN A 194 10.10 -7.95 -11.86
C ASN A 194 11.37 -7.11 -12.01
N ALA A 195 12.37 -7.39 -11.18
CA ALA A 195 13.74 -6.89 -11.27
C ALA A 195 13.87 -5.35 -11.37
N THR A 196 13.03 -4.59 -10.68
CA THR A 196 13.12 -3.12 -10.65
C THR A 196 14.30 -2.64 -9.79
N GLY A 197 14.94 -1.55 -10.16
CA GLY A 197 16.03 -0.97 -9.34
C GLY A 197 15.54 -0.21 -8.10
N GLY A 198 14.36 0.40 -8.20
CA GLY A 198 13.63 1.02 -7.10
C GLY A 198 12.49 0.13 -6.60
N ALA A 199 11.36 0.72 -6.23
CA ALA A 199 10.17 -0.02 -5.84
C ALA A 199 9.51 -0.73 -7.02
N GLY A 200 8.80 -1.84 -6.74
CA GLY A 200 7.93 -2.45 -7.72
C GLY A 200 6.83 -1.48 -8.11
N VAL A 201 5.96 -1.13 -7.18
CA VAL A 201 4.97 -0.05 -7.30
C VAL A 201 5.38 1.09 -6.40
N TYR A 202 5.43 2.30 -6.94
CA TYR A 202 5.73 3.51 -6.21
C TYR A 202 4.63 4.55 -6.34
N PHE A 203 3.96 4.85 -5.23
CA PHE A 203 3.08 6.00 -5.14
C PHE A 203 3.90 7.24 -4.83
N ALA A 204 4.06 8.11 -5.81
CA ALA A 204 4.94 9.25 -5.71
C ALA A 204 4.52 10.22 -4.61
N ARG A 205 5.50 10.64 -3.84
CA ARG A 205 5.33 11.67 -2.82
C ARG A 205 4.93 12.99 -3.45
N THR A 206 3.94 13.64 -2.88
CA THR A 206 3.45 14.93 -3.35
C THR A 206 3.70 15.99 -2.28
N ASN A 207 3.91 17.22 -2.72
CA ASN A 207 3.84 18.36 -1.83
C ASN A 207 2.38 18.84 -1.83
N PHE A 208 1.62 18.47 -0.81
CA PHE A 208 0.29 18.99 -0.65
C PHE A 208 0.34 20.48 -0.29
N THR A 209 -0.27 21.30 -1.11
CA THR A 209 -0.65 22.67 -0.76
C THR A 209 -2.16 22.81 -0.98
N ALA A 210 -2.80 23.78 -0.34
CA ALA A 210 -4.23 24.01 -0.52
C ALA A 210 -4.63 24.28 -1.99
N ALA A 211 -3.66 24.68 -2.82
CA ALA A 211 -3.83 24.91 -4.27
C ALA A 211 -3.50 23.68 -5.12
N ASN A 212 -2.90 22.64 -4.56
CA ASN A 212 -2.30 21.53 -5.30
C ASN A 212 -2.64 20.20 -4.62
N ASP A 213 -3.76 19.61 -4.99
CA ASP A 213 -4.13 18.28 -4.54
C ASP A 213 -3.67 17.24 -5.58
N GLU A 214 -2.49 16.68 -5.32
CA GLU A 214 -1.92 15.61 -6.15
C GLU A 214 -2.12 14.22 -5.56
N TYR A 215 -3.01 14.06 -4.59
CA TYR A 215 -3.29 12.75 -3.99
C TYR A 215 -3.85 11.76 -5.00
N SER A 216 -3.59 10.49 -4.73
CA SER A 216 -4.24 9.37 -5.41
C SER A 216 -5.37 8.84 -4.53
N TYR A 217 -6.60 8.79 -5.07
CA TYR A 217 -7.81 8.41 -4.32
C TYR A 217 -8.45 7.15 -4.86
N ALA A 218 -9.01 6.34 -3.95
CA ALA A 218 -9.91 5.23 -4.25
C ALA A 218 -9.39 4.28 -5.32
N ASN A 219 -8.12 3.91 -5.22
CA ASN A 219 -7.47 3.01 -6.18
C ASN A 219 -7.57 1.56 -5.72
N VAL A 220 -7.77 0.66 -6.66
CA VAL A 220 -7.85 -0.79 -6.42
C VAL A 220 -6.69 -1.49 -7.13
N ILE A 221 -5.95 -2.28 -6.38
CA ILE A 221 -4.89 -3.15 -6.89
C ILE A 221 -5.27 -4.60 -6.56
N GLU A 222 -5.36 -5.44 -7.58
CA GLU A 222 -5.83 -6.81 -7.45
C GLU A 222 -4.97 -7.77 -8.28
N GLY A 223 -4.59 -8.91 -7.70
CA GLY A 223 -3.75 -9.88 -8.41
C GLY A 223 -2.35 -9.37 -8.76
N LEU A 224 -1.84 -8.37 -8.03
CA LEU A 224 -0.50 -7.85 -8.23
C LEU A 224 0.55 -8.88 -7.78
N ARG A 225 1.60 -9.04 -8.58
CA ARG A 225 2.79 -9.78 -8.19
C ARG A 225 4.04 -8.93 -8.34
N VAL A 226 4.83 -8.81 -7.28
CA VAL A 226 6.11 -8.10 -7.32
C VAL A 226 7.24 -9.05 -6.94
N ILE A 227 8.26 -9.11 -7.80
CA ILE A 227 9.41 -10.00 -7.60
C ILE A 227 10.71 -9.21 -7.68
N THR A 228 11.53 -9.30 -6.64
CA THR A 228 12.91 -8.76 -6.62
C THR A 228 13.02 -7.24 -6.88
N ALA A 229 12.14 -6.44 -6.29
CA ALA A 229 12.33 -4.99 -6.30
C ALA A 229 13.59 -4.57 -5.52
N GLY A 230 14.31 -3.58 -6.04
CA GLY A 230 15.55 -3.09 -5.43
C GLY A 230 15.36 -2.35 -4.11
N THR A 231 14.14 -1.91 -3.83
CA THR A 231 13.74 -1.33 -2.53
C THR A 231 12.51 -2.05 -1.99
N TRP A 232 11.38 -1.42 -1.94
CA TRP A 232 10.11 -2.00 -1.48
C TRP A 232 9.34 -2.66 -2.62
N GLY A 233 8.58 -3.70 -2.31
CA GLY A 233 7.64 -4.24 -3.28
C GLY A 233 6.58 -3.21 -3.65
N VAL A 234 5.93 -2.62 -2.66
CA VAL A 234 5.03 -1.47 -2.79
C VAL A 234 5.51 -0.39 -1.85
N ASP A 235 5.69 0.80 -2.37
CA ASP A 235 6.17 1.95 -1.62
C ASP A 235 5.20 3.13 -1.74
N CYS A 236 4.59 3.45 -0.62
CA CYS A 236 3.69 4.57 -0.47
C CYS A 236 4.13 5.38 0.77
N ASP A 237 5.32 6.00 0.68
CA ASP A 237 5.94 6.67 1.82
C ASP A 237 5.43 8.08 2.11
N GLY A 238 4.41 8.50 1.39
CA GLY A 238 3.74 9.80 1.56
C GLY A 238 2.24 9.66 1.73
N VAL A 239 1.58 10.74 2.17
CA VAL A 239 0.10 10.83 2.27
C VAL A 239 -0.57 10.87 0.90
N ASN A 240 -0.01 10.17 -0.05
CA ASN A 240 -0.31 10.35 -1.46
C ASN A 240 -1.34 9.38 -1.98
N ALA A 241 -1.72 8.42 -1.16
CA ALA A 241 -2.65 7.40 -1.58
C ALA A 241 -3.70 7.19 -0.49
N ILE A 242 -4.90 7.68 -0.74
CA ILE A 242 -6.05 7.63 0.15
C ILE A 242 -7.03 6.57 -0.37
N ASP A 243 -7.65 5.82 0.54
CA ASP A 243 -8.63 4.78 0.20
C ASP A 243 -8.10 3.72 -0.77
N ILE A 244 -6.85 3.25 -0.56
CA ILE A 244 -6.29 2.16 -1.34
C ILE A 244 -6.87 0.82 -0.88
N VAL A 245 -7.28 0.01 -1.83
CA VAL A 245 -7.61 -1.40 -1.62
C VAL A 245 -6.60 -2.26 -2.37
N MET A 246 -5.87 -3.12 -1.66
CA MET A 246 -5.00 -4.14 -2.25
C MET A 246 -5.50 -5.53 -1.87
N ARG A 247 -5.71 -6.39 -2.88
CA ARG A 247 -6.16 -7.76 -2.67
C ARG A 247 -5.43 -8.75 -3.56
N ASP A 248 -5.35 -10.00 -3.10
CA ASP A 248 -4.72 -11.10 -3.85
C ASP A 248 -3.32 -10.74 -4.37
N THR A 249 -2.53 -10.07 -3.52
CA THR A 249 -1.22 -9.54 -3.86
C THR A 249 -0.11 -10.45 -3.35
N GLU A 250 0.90 -10.70 -4.19
CA GLU A 250 2.10 -11.44 -3.81
C GLU A 250 3.36 -10.58 -4.00
N ILE A 251 4.19 -10.48 -2.96
CA ILE A 251 5.44 -9.70 -2.98
C ILE A 251 6.57 -10.59 -2.48
N VAL A 252 7.63 -10.73 -3.30
CA VAL A 252 8.68 -11.73 -3.06
C VAL A 252 10.08 -11.13 -3.23
N ASN A 253 10.96 -11.37 -2.26
CA ASN A 253 12.39 -11.08 -2.32
C ASN A 253 12.75 -9.62 -2.65
N CYS A 254 12.00 -8.65 -2.15
CA CYS A 254 12.33 -7.24 -2.28
C CYS A 254 13.38 -6.83 -1.24
N VAL A 255 14.31 -5.93 -1.62
CA VAL A 255 15.54 -5.69 -0.83
C VAL A 255 15.27 -4.94 0.48
N ALA A 256 14.48 -3.89 0.47
CA ALA A 256 14.22 -3.08 1.66
C ALA A 256 13.02 -3.57 2.49
N GLY A 257 12.05 -4.21 1.85
CA GLY A 257 10.85 -4.72 2.49
C GLY A 257 9.72 -5.03 1.51
N GLY A 258 8.60 -5.52 2.03
CA GLY A 258 7.45 -5.86 1.22
C GLY A 258 6.60 -4.65 0.87
N ILE A 259 5.81 -4.18 1.82
CA ILE A 259 4.93 -3.01 1.68
C ILE A 259 5.32 -1.96 2.70
N ARG A 260 5.56 -0.73 2.24
CA ARG A 260 5.61 0.47 3.07
C ARG A 260 4.44 1.37 2.71
N ILE A 261 3.67 1.76 3.69
CA ILE A 261 2.54 2.65 3.49
C ILE A 261 2.53 3.75 4.55
N ALA A 262 2.38 4.99 4.12
CA ALA A 262 1.96 6.07 4.98
C ALA A 262 0.43 6.04 5.01
N PRO A 263 -0.15 5.68 6.15
CA PRO A 263 -1.51 5.22 6.18
C PRO A 263 -2.53 6.32 5.97
N THR A 264 -3.46 6.05 5.06
CA THR A 264 -4.64 6.86 4.80
C THR A 264 -5.75 5.94 4.31
N ASN A 265 -6.54 5.36 5.21
CA ASN A 265 -7.67 4.50 4.88
C ASN A 265 -7.31 3.38 3.89
N ALA A 266 -6.35 2.54 4.24
CA ALA A 266 -5.91 1.45 3.38
C ALA A 266 -6.49 0.10 3.83
N ARG A 267 -6.82 -0.75 2.86
CA ARG A 267 -7.28 -2.12 3.09
C ARG A 267 -6.42 -3.11 2.34
N PHE A 268 -5.98 -4.15 3.05
CA PHE A 268 -5.19 -5.26 2.51
C PHE A 268 -5.94 -6.56 2.77
N GLU A 269 -6.23 -7.30 1.70
CA GLU A 269 -6.96 -8.56 1.75
C GLU A 269 -6.15 -9.63 1.03
N ASN A 270 -5.97 -10.79 1.66
CA ASN A 270 -5.27 -11.94 1.07
C ASN A 270 -3.90 -11.57 0.44
N THR A 271 -3.08 -10.82 1.18
CA THR A 271 -1.76 -10.36 0.72
C THR A 271 -0.66 -11.28 1.25
N ARG A 272 0.26 -11.69 0.38
CA ARG A 272 1.40 -12.56 0.70
C ARG A 272 2.72 -11.83 0.49
N ILE A 273 3.58 -11.80 1.51
CA ILE A 273 4.89 -11.14 1.48
C ILE A 273 5.95 -12.12 1.98
N ILE A 274 6.94 -12.44 1.11
CA ILE A 274 7.89 -13.51 1.38
C ILE A 274 9.32 -13.05 1.11
N GLY A 275 10.22 -13.30 2.07
CA GLY A 275 11.66 -13.10 1.92
C GLY A 275 12.09 -11.65 1.68
N CYS A 276 11.20 -10.67 1.95
CA CYS A 276 11.50 -9.26 1.73
C CYS A 276 12.38 -8.72 2.86
N GLY A 277 13.55 -8.15 2.50
CA GLY A 277 14.53 -7.66 3.46
C GLY A 277 15.10 -8.76 4.36
N ALA A 278 15.14 -10.01 3.89
CA ALA A 278 15.63 -11.15 4.66
C ALA A 278 17.04 -10.88 5.20
N GLY A 279 17.24 -11.12 6.50
CA GLY A 279 18.51 -10.85 7.19
C GLY A 279 18.76 -9.39 7.59
N ASN A 280 17.94 -8.44 7.16
CA ASN A 280 18.06 -7.04 7.52
C ASN A 280 17.10 -6.67 8.67
N LYS A 281 17.64 -6.35 9.84
CA LYS A 281 16.87 -5.94 11.03
C LYS A 281 15.98 -4.70 10.78
N ALA A 282 16.40 -3.77 9.93
CA ALA A 282 15.64 -2.56 9.63
C ALA A 282 14.49 -2.80 8.63
N ALA A 283 14.53 -3.90 7.89
CA ALA A 283 13.48 -4.25 6.94
C ALA A 283 12.20 -4.73 7.63
N ARG A 284 11.08 -4.62 6.93
CA ARG A 284 9.77 -5.12 7.36
C ARG A 284 9.10 -5.85 6.19
N GLY A 285 8.37 -6.91 6.49
CA GLY A 285 7.42 -7.44 5.52
C GLY A 285 6.35 -6.37 5.22
N PHE A 286 5.73 -5.85 6.27
CA PHE A 286 4.75 -4.78 6.17
C PHE A 286 5.07 -3.66 7.16
N LEU A 287 5.10 -2.42 6.69
CA LEU A 287 5.38 -1.23 7.48
C LEU A 287 4.32 -0.16 7.24
N ALA A 288 3.53 0.13 8.25
CA ALA A 288 2.59 1.25 8.25
C ALA A 288 3.12 2.35 9.17
N ILE A 289 3.63 3.43 8.59
CA ILE A 289 4.15 4.58 9.33
C ILE A 289 3.62 5.88 8.73
N PRO A 290 3.21 6.86 9.55
CA PRO A 290 2.93 8.20 9.06
C PRO A 290 4.24 8.87 8.63
N THR A 291 4.19 9.66 7.58
CA THR A 291 5.32 10.51 7.22
C THR A 291 5.33 11.77 8.08
N SER A 292 6.51 12.33 8.31
CA SER A 292 6.76 13.47 9.20
C SER A 292 5.91 14.72 8.92
N ASN A 293 5.32 14.84 7.74
CA ASN A 293 4.61 16.04 7.30
C ASN A 293 3.08 15.98 7.46
N THR A 294 2.52 14.91 8.04
CA THR A 294 1.06 14.74 8.12
C THR A 294 0.57 14.82 9.55
N ALA A 295 0.56 16.02 10.07
CA ALA A 295 0.23 16.30 11.47
C ALA A 295 -1.23 15.96 11.87
N SER A 296 -2.10 15.52 10.99
CA SER A 296 -3.54 15.51 11.29
C SER A 296 -4.34 14.31 10.76
N MET A 297 -3.74 13.30 10.15
CA MET A 297 -4.51 12.17 9.64
C MET A 297 -4.43 10.95 10.56
N VAL A 298 -5.50 10.68 11.27
CA VAL A 298 -5.78 9.35 11.80
C VAL A 298 -6.19 8.51 10.60
N SER A 299 -5.42 7.50 10.30
CA SER A 299 -5.71 6.61 9.19
C SER A 299 -6.27 5.30 9.72
N GLU A 300 -7.30 4.83 9.07
CA GLU A 300 -7.86 3.52 9.29
C GLU A 300 -7.12 2.51 8.40
N LEU A 301 -6.47 1.54 9.02
CA LEU A 301 -5.78 0.46 8.33
C LEU A 301 -6.51 -0.86 8.59
N GLY A 302 -7.04 -1.48 7.54
CA GLY A 302 -7.64 -2.80 7.60
C GLY A 302 -6.71 -3.85 6.98
N ILE A 303 -6.38 -4.90 7.72
CA ILE A 303 -5.58 -6.04 7.22
C ILE A 303 -6.36 -7.32 7.51
N ASN A 304 -6.66 -8.08 6.46
CA ASN A 304 -7.34 -9.36 6.56
C ASN A 304 -6.65 -10.43 5.69
N GLY A 305 -6.29 -11.56 6.30
CA GLY A 305 -5.69 -12.68 5.57
C GLY A 305 -4.26 -12.45 5.10
N MET A 306 -3.48 -11.57 5.73
CA MET A 306 -2.10 -11.32 5.34
C MET A 306 -1.17 -12.46 5.75
N ARG A 307 -0.37 -12.98 4.82
CA ARG A 307 0.70 -13.93 5.08
C ARG A 307 2.07 -13.26 4.97
N LEU A 308 2.83 -13.31 6.06
CA LEU A 308 4.21 -12.82 6.11
C LEU A 308 5.16 -13.98 6.39
N GLU A 309 6.20 -14.14 5.56
CA GLU A 309 7.10 -15.29 5.67
C GLU A 309 8.56 -14.89 5.43
N GLY A 310 9.41 -15.08 6.44
CA GLY A 310 10.86 -14.90 6.32
C GLY A 310 11.30 -13.49 5.95
N ASN A 311 10.51 -12.48 6.27
CA ASN A 311 10.88 -11.08 6.08
C ASN A 311 11.70 -10.57 7.28
N SER A 312 12.47 -9.48 7.07
CA SER A 312 13.30 -8.86 8.12
C SER A 312 14.45 -9.75 8.64
N GLY A 313 15.18 -9.33 9.65
CA GLY A 313 16.26 -10.04 10.34
C GLY A 313 16.08 -10.09 11.84
N ALA A 314 17.03 -10.70 12.55
CA ALA A 314 16.99 -10.89 14.00
C ALA A 314 16.77 -9.56 14.74
N GLY A 315 15.75 -9.52 15.61
CA GLY A 315 15.33 -8.32 16.34
C GLY A 315 14.59 -7.27 15.49
N GLY A 316 14.29 -7.54 14.22
CA GLY A 316 13.33 -6.78 13.42
C GLY A 316 11.91 -7.33 13.53
N TYR A 317 10.98 -6.81 12.75
CA TYR A 317 9.57 -7.20 12.79
C TYR A 317 9.07 -7.65 11.43
N GLN A 318 8.21 -8.67 11.39
CA GLN A 318 7.50 -9.05 10.17
C GLN A 318 6.50 -7.98 9.76
N MET A 319 5.79 -7.41 10.74
CA MET A 319 4.86 -6.30 10.58
C MET A 319 5.15 -5.23 11.62
N GLU A 320 5.09 -3.97 11.22
CA GLU A 320 5.16 -2.83 12.14
C GLU A 320 4.07 -1.81 11.84
N ILE A 321 3.33 -1.43 12.87
CA ILE A 321 2.29 -0.40 12.85
C ILE A 321 2.82 0.77 13.68
N GLY A 322 3.18 1.85 13.00
CA GLY A 322 3.80 3.01 13.62
C GLY A 322 2.80 3.96 14.25
N ALA A 323 3.31 4.98 14.93
CA ALA A 323 2.52 6.01 15.58
C ALA A 323 1.63 6.79 14.58
N GLY A 324 0.43 7.16 15.01
CA GLY A 324 -0.57 7.88 14.20
C GLY A 324 -1.48 6.99 13.35
N VAL A 325 -1.42 5.67 13.54
CA VAL A 325 -2.22 4.69 12.80
C VAL A 325 -3.19 3.98 13.74
N GLY A 326 -4.48 3.96 13.40
CA GLY A 326 -5.45 3.02 13.95
C GLY A 326 -5.54 1.80 13.02
N ALA A 327 -5.46 0.57 13.56
CA ALA A 327 -5.43 -0.61 12.72
C ALA A 327 -6.31 -1.74 13.22
N THR A 328 -6.88 -2.49 12.28
CA THR A 328 -7.53 -3.78 12.53
C THR A 328 -6.80 -4.86 11.73
N VAL A 329 -6.13 -5.78 12.42
CA VAL A 329 -5.35 -6.87 11.81
C VAL A 329 -5.97 -8.19 12.22
N VAL A 330 -6.55 -8.91 11.28
CA VAL A 330 -7.23 -10.19 11.52
C VAL A 330 -6.87 -11.23 10.45
N GLY A 331 -7.04 -12.51 10.77
CA GLY A 331 -6.84 -13.60 9.81
C GLY A 331 -5.41 -13.73 9.29
N TYR A 332 -4.41 -13.22 9.99
CA TYR A 332 -3.02 -13.24 9.55
C TYR A 332 -2.36 -14.60 9.75
N ASN A 333 -1.35 -14.88 8.93
CA ASN A 333 -0.45 -16.02 9.05
C ASN A 333 1.01 -15.51 8.97
N ILE A 334 1.71 -15.52 10.10
CA ILE A 334 3.09 -15.02 10.20
C ILE A 334 4.04 -16.17 10.47
N VAL A 335 5.00 -16.36 9.56
CA VAL A 335 6.09 -17.32 9.70
C VAL A 335 7.38 -16.53 9.85
N THR A 336 7.97 -16.54 11.02
CA THR A 336 9.18 -15.75 11.30
C THR A 336 10.44 -16.36 10.64
N GLY A 337 10.27 -17.48 9.96
CA GLY A 337 11.30 -18.15 9.13
C GLY A 337 12.55 -18.58 9.90
N GLY A 338 12.91 -19.82 9.78
CA GLY A 338 14.04 -20.56 10.38
C GLY A 338 15.18 -19.77 11.01
N ASP A 339 15.94 -19.06 10.24
CA ASP A 339 17.22 -18.49 10.69
C ASP A 339 17.20 -16.99 10.97
N LEU A 340 16.07 -16.32 10.79
CA LEU A 340 16.04 -14.86 10.80
C LEU A 340 15.73 -14.23 12.17
N GLY A 341 15.09 -14.94 13.10
CA GLY A 341 14.86 -14.47 14.47
C GLY A 341 14.05 -13.17 14.62
N ALA A 342 13.28 -12.80 13.60
CA ALA A 342 12.45 -11.61 13.63
C ALA A 342 11.26 -11.78 14.61
N HIS A 343 10.78 -10.68 15.19
CA HIS A 343 9.54 -10.63 15.92
C HIS A 343 8.32 -10.73 14.98
N GLY A 344 7.13 -11.01 15.52
CA GLY A 344 5.89 -11.04 14.77
C GLY A 344 5.41 -9.60 14.44
N ILE A 345 4.61 -8.99 15.31
CA ILE A 345 3.98 -7.68 15.10
C ILE A 345 4.50 -6.67 16.12
N GLY A 346 4.91 -5.50 15.66
CA GLY A 346 5.22 -4.33 16.49
C GLY A 346 4.16 -3.25 16.34
N VAL A 347 3.77 -2.60 17.44
CA VAL A 347 2.76 -1.54 17.49
C VAL A 347 3.30 -0.36 18.27
N GLY A 348 3.38 0.83 17.69
CA GLY A 348 3.78 2.05 18.37
C GLY A 348 5.19 2.01 18.99
N LEU A 349 6.17 1.44 18.26
CA LEU A 349 7.51 1.20 18.78
C LEU A 349 8.40 2.44 18.80
N VAL A 350 8.19 3.37 17.88
CA VAL A 350 9.08 4.51 17.62
C VAL A 350 8.32 5.81 17.77
N ASP A 351 8.96 6.80 18.40
CA ASP A 351 8.46 8.17 18.43
C ASP A 351 8.44 8.79 17.03
N GLN A 352 7.30 9.30 16.67
CA GLN A 352 7.11 10.02 15.42
C GLN A 352 6.54 11.43 15.68
N GLY A 353 7.27 12.20 16.47
CA GLY A 353 6.90 13.57 16.83
C GLY A 353 5.74 13.64 17.83
N GLY A 354 5.78 12.78 18.84
CA GLY A 354 4.77 12.73 19.92
C GLY A 354 3.43 12.13 19.53
N ARG A 355 3.34 11.47 18.37
CA ARG A 355 2.11 10.83 17.91
C ARG A 355 1.96 9.44 18.50
N LEU A 356 0.75 9.09 18.85
CA LEU A 356 0.40 7.77 19.39
C LEU A 356 -0.27 6.92 18.31
N THR A 357 0.01 5.62 18.33
CA THR A 357 -0.79 4.60 17.65
C THR A 357 -2.01 4.36 18.51
N THR A 358 -3.22 4.58 18.00
CA THR A 358 -4.46 4.48 18.79
C THR A 358 -5.42 3.46 18.18
N ASP A 359 -6.31 2.94 19.03
CA ASP A 359 -7.45 2.11 18.60
C ASP A 359 -7.03 0.92 17.72
N THR A 360 -5.94 0.24 18.09
CA THR A 360 -5.41 -0.88 17.32
C THR A 360 -5.94 -2.20 17.83
N LEU A 361 -6.53 -2.99 16.94
CA LEU A 361 -6.92 -4.37 17.21
C LEU A 361 -5.98 -5.34 16.48
N ILE A 362 -5.23 -6.14 17.21
CA ILE A 362 -4.56 -7.33 16.72
C ILE A 362 -5.44 -8.53 17.06
N GLY A 363 -6.28 -8.91 16.12
CA GLY A 363 -7.25 -9.99 16.27
C GLY A 363 -6.62 -11.37 16.06
N ARG A 364 -7.46 -12.37 15.81
CA ARG A 364 -7.00 -13.75 15.68
C ARG A 364 -6.15 -13.97 14.45
N GLY A 365 -5.08 -14.74 14.60
CA GLY A 365 -4.19 -15.16 13.53
C GLY A 365 -3.31 -16.31 13.98
N THR A 366 -2.43 -16.75 13.09
CA THR A 366 -1.47 -17.84 13.34
C THR A 366 -0.05 -17.33 13.23
N MET A 367 0.82 -17.72 14.16
CA MET A 367 2.23 -17.40 14.14
C MET A 367 3.10 -18.65 14.34
N PHE A 368 4.05 -18.84 13.43
CA PHE A 368 5.10 -19.86 13.55
C PHE A 368 6.38 -19.18 13.99
N MET A 369 6.77 -19.44 15.24
CA MET A 369 7.95 -18.85 15.90
C MET A 369 9.00 -19.94 16.16
N THR A 370 10.25 -19.54 16.32
CA THR A 370 11.37 -20.46 16.66
C THR A 370 12.03 -20.04 17.98
N PRO A 371 11.29 -20.03 19.12
CA PRO A 371 11.77 -19.49 20.39
C PRO A 371 12.95 -20.28 20.98
N THR A 372 13.09 -21.56 20.65
CA THR A 372 14.25 -22.38 21.10
C THR A 372 15.57 -21.89 20.51
N ARG A 373 15.54 -21.43 19.26
CA ARG A 373 16.72 -20.87 18.59
C ARG A 373 16.87 -19.36 18.88
N TYR A 374 15.76 -18.65 19.03
CA TYR A 374 15.73 -17.21 19.26
C TYR A 374 14.87 -16.86 20.49
N PRO A 375 15.40 -17.02 21.71
CA PRO A 375 14.64 -16.81 22.94
C PRO A 375 14.13 -15.38 23.12
N ALA A 376 14.75 -14.41 22.43
CA ALA A 376 14.31 -13.03 22.44
C ALA A 376 13.12 -12.72 21.51
N GLN A 377 12.70 -13.68 20.65
CA GLN A 377 11.53 -13.46 19.79
C GLN A 377 10.27 -13.16 20.61
N ARG A 378 9.45 -12.25 20.06
CA ARG A 378 8.16 -11.86 20.63
C ARG A 378 7.07 -12.00 19.57
N VAL A 379 5.89 -12.40 19.98
CA VAL A 379 4.73 -12.57 19.11
C VAL A 379 4.17 -11.20 18.73
N VAL A 380 3.83 -10.41 19.73
CA VAL A 380 3.40 -9.01 19.56
C VAL A 380 4.17 -8.16 20.56
N VAL A 381 4.65 -7.02 20.14
CA VAL A 381 5.30 -6.01 20.97
C VAL A 381 4.48 -4.73 20.87
N VAL A 382 3.96 -4.27 22.00
CA VAL A 382 3.25 -2.99 22.11
C VAL A 382 4.21 -2.00 22.77
N GLY A 383 4.62 -1.00 22.02
CA GLY A 383 5.64 -0.04 22.42
C GLY A 383 5.08 1.17 23.19
N PRO A 384 5.97 2.08 23.62
CA PRO A 384 5.62 3.23 24.47
C PRO A 384 4.72 4.27 23.78
N TYR A 385 4.63 4.24 22.46
CA TYR A 385 3.80 5.17 21.68
C TYR A 385 2.46 4.55 21.23
N ALA A 386 2.10 3.39 21.79
CA ALA A 386 0.80 2.76 21.56
C ALA A 386 -0.21 3.14 22.65
N ARG A 387 -1.47 3.30 22.26
CA ARG A 387 -2.59 3.58 23.15
C ARG A 387 -3.84 2.84 22.68
N ASP A 388 -4.62 2.32 23.63
CA ASP A 388 -5.87 1.61 23.35
C ASP A 388 -5.68 0.42 22.39
N THR A 389 -4.56 -0.31 22.54
CA THR A 389 -4.26 -1.49 21.74
C THR A 389 -4.86 -2.73 22.38
N ARG A 390 -5.63 -3.47 21.60
CA ARG A 390 -6.17 -4.77 22.01
C ARG A 390 -5.49 -5.89 21.24
N VAL A 391 -4.96 -6.87 21.94
CA VAL A 391 -4.28 -8.03 21.34
C VAL A 391 -5.01 -9.31 21.73
N GLU A 392 -5.58 -10.00 20.74
CA GLU A 392 -6.14 -11.34 20.92
C GLU A 392 -5.03 -12.39 20.82
N ARG A 393 -5.19 -13.50 21.54
CA ARG A 393 -4.19 -14.58 21.57
C ARG A 393 -4.11 -15.24 20.17
N PRO A 394 -2.94 -15.20 19.49
CA PRO A 394 -2.74 -15.94 18.25
C PRO A 394 -2.57 -17.44 18.50
N ALA A 395 -2.86 -18.27 17.51
CA ALA A 395 -2.49 -19.67 17.52
C ALA A 395 -0.97 -19.82 17.29
N LEU A 396 -0.32 -20.67 18.08
CA LEU A 396 1.11 -21.01 17.99
C LEU A 396 1.29 -22.51 17.72
N PRO A 397 1.06 -22.98 16.48
CA PRO A 397 0.98 -24.41 16.18
C PRO A 397 2.28 -25.20 16.46
N ASN A 398 3.43 -24.56 16.33
CA ASN A 398 4.73 -25.17 16.55
C ASN A 398 5.21 -25.07 18.02
N ASN A 399 4.47 -24.44 18.88
CA ASN A 399 4.75 -24.35 20.32
C ASN A 399 3.48 -24.06 21.11
N PRO A 400 2.51 -24.99 21.17
CA PRO A 400 1.20 -24.76 21.79
C PRO A 400 1.29 -24.47 23.29
N ASP A 401 2.32 -25.02 23.97
CA ASP A 401 2.54 -24.89 25.40
C ASP A 401 3.39 -23.66 25.78
N ALA A 402 3.96 -22.96 24.78
CA ALA A 402 4.71 -21.75 25.06
C ALA A 402 3.79 -20.70 25.66
N PRO A 403 4.18 -20.08 26.77
CA PRO A 403 3.43 -18.95 27.28
C PRO A 403 3.35 -17.89 26.18
N PHE A 404 2.15 -17.35 25.99
CA PHE A 404 1.93 -16.25 25.06
C PHE A 404 2.90 -15.12 25.42
N ARG A 405 3.92 -14.93 24.60
CA ARG A 405 4.94 -13.90 24.78
C ARG A 405 4.54 -12.65 24.01
N SER A 406 3.38 -12.09 24.33
CA SER A 406 3.16 -10.69 24.08
C SER A 406 3.94 -9.92 25.13
N VAL A 407 4.75 -9.00 24.71
CA VAL A 407 5.46 -8.11 25.60
C VAL A 407 4.95 -6.73 25.38
N VAL A 408 4.43 -6.14 26.42
CA VAL A 408 4.29 -4.70 26.50
C VAL A 408 5.59 -4.18 27.07
N THR A 409 6.37 -3.50 26.27
CA THR A 409 7.48 -2.71 26.77
C THR A 409 6.98 -1.30 27.05
N ASP A 410 7.06 -0.92 28.31
CA ASP A 410 6.93 0.43 28.84
C ASP A 410 6.02 1.42 28.06
N GLY A 411 4.82 1.62 28.57
CA GLY A 411 4.02 2.80 28.25
C GLY A 411 2.79 2.60 27.38
N GLY A 412 2.45 1.38 26.97
CA GLY A 412 1.16 1.13 26.31
C GLY A 412 -0.01 1.56 27.22
N VAL A 413 -0.48 2.79 27.02
CA VAL A 413 -1.57 3.33 27.84
C VAL A 413 -2.87 2.64 27.46
N ARG A 414 -3.53 2.00 28.45
CA ARG A 414 -4.79 1.28 28.29
C ARG A 414 -4.76 0.12 27.28
N SER A 415 -3.61 -0.51 27.07
CA SER A 415 -3.51 -1.67 26.20
C SER A 415 -3.95 -2.93 26.94
N LEU A 416 -4.77 -3.77 26.29
CA LEU A 416 -5.43 -4.92 26.88
C LEU A 416 -5.17 -6.20 26.08
N ASP A 417 -5.07 -7.34 26.79
CA ASP A 417 -5.15 -8.66 26.13
C ASP A 417 -6.59 -8.98 25.70
N GLY A 418 -6.78 -10.07 24.95
CA GLY A 418 -8.09 -10.52 24.49
C GLY A 418 -9.09 -10.87 25.61
N PHE A 419 -8.66 -10.88 26.86
CA PHE A 419 -9.49 -11.10 28.07
C PHE A 419 -9.74 -9.80 28.84
N GLY A 420 -9.33 -8.65 28.33
CA GLY A 420 -9.48 -7.35 28.97
C GLY A 420 -8.50 -7.09 30.12
N ARG A 421 -7.44 -7.90 30.24
CA ARG A 421 -6.40 -7.67 31.25
C ARG A 421 -5.38 -6.68 30.72
N SER A 422 -4.88 -5.80 31.60
CA SER A 422 -3.79 -4.88 31.22
C SER A 422 -2.58 -5.65 30.73
N LEU A 423 -2.04 -5.23 29.60
CA LEU A 423 -0.80 -5.76 29.06
C LEU A 423 0.44 -5.20 29.77
N THR A 424 0.28 -4.19 30.62
CA THR A 424 1.34 -3.75 31.53
C THR A 424 1.56 -4.84 32.58
N GLU A 425 2.60 -5.66 32.42
CA GLU A 425 3.03 -6.51 33.53
C GLU A 425 3.38 -5.62 34.74
N PRO A 426 2.85 -5.91 35.92
CA PRO A 426 3.38 -5.27 37.09
C PRO A 426 4.86 -5.61 37.14
N VAL A 427 5.71 -4.60 37.20
CA VAL A 427 7.15 -4.76 37.44
C VAL A 427 7.23 -5.65 38.67
N ALA A 428 7.71 -6.89 38.51
CA ALA A 428 7.90 -7.79 39.63
C ALA A 428 8.81 -7.09 40.63
N THR A 429 8.24 -6.68 41.73
CA THR A 429 9.02 -6.10 42.84
C THR A 429 10.09 -7.15 43.18
N PRO A 430 11.40 -6.80 43.08
CA PRO A 430 12.43 -7.77 43.38
C PRO A 430 12.17 -8.32 44.75
N THR A 431 11.97 -9.62 44.84
CA THR A 431 11.82 -10.34 46.13
C THR A 431 13.04 -9.98 46.96
N PRO A 432 12.89 -9.38 48.12
CA PRO A 432 14.04 -9.02 48.96
C PRO A 432 14.86 -10.28 49.20
N THR A 433 16.13 -10.24 48.82
CA THR A 433 17.09 -11.30 49.06
C THR A 433 17.10 -11.54 50.57
N PRO A 434 16.84 -12.76 51.06
CA PRO A 434 16.86 -13.02 52.50
C PRO A 434 18.25 -12.65 53.01
N THR A 435 18.29 -11.76 53.98
CA THR A 435 19.51 -11.40 54.68
C THR A 435 20.05 -12.65 55.35
N PRO A 436 21.29 -13.08 55.10
CA PRO A 436 21.84 -14.22 55.82
C PRO A 436 21.84 -13.89 57.31
N SER A 437 21.15 -14.74 58.08
CA SER A 437 21.22 -14.70 59.54
C SER A 437 22.64 -15.05 59.98
N VAL A 438 23.30 -14.13 60.68
CA VAL A 438 24.59 -14.30 61.34
C VAL A 438 24.44 -15.16 62.57
#